data_3c0c9f583133bf5900a0ce2e27088d27
#
_entry.id   3c0c9f583133bf5900a0ce2e27088d27
#
_cell.length_a   1.000
_cell.length_b   1.000
_cell.length_c   1.000
_cell.angle_alpha   90.00
_cell.angle_beta   90.00
_cell.angle_gamma   90.00
#
_symmetry.space_group_name_H-M   'P 1'
#
loop_
_entity.id
_entity.type
_entity.pdbx_description
1 polymer ?
#
loop_
_entity_poly.entity_id
_entity_poly.type
_entity_poly.pdbx_seq_one_letter_code
_entity_poly.pdbx_strand_id
1 'polypeptide(L)'
;FKFTRSALEATWKYVMVCTVGICLALLGTMILYYAQISALGAEKALSWLWLTEHAELLNPSLTKLAFLFIFIGYGTKIGMAPMHTWLPDAYSEAPSLTSGLLSGALCTCAIYVLLRNIVVVIPTVGVEFISTLCLAFAALTIAVAVPFVVVQRDIKRMLAYSSMENIGLMIAGIGVFSQLSIGATLVHMFNHALIKFVLFYIAGTIVQEYQ
;
A
#
# COMPACT_ATOMS: atom_id res chain seq x y z
N PHE A 1 -9.30 1.59 -26.35
CA PHE A 1 -9.85 2.42 -25.25
C PHE A 1 -11.36 2.43 -25.38
N LYS A 2 -12.09 1.84 -24.41
CA LYS A 2 -13.55 1.95 -24.34
C LYS A 2 -13.88 3.16 -23.46
N PHE A 3 -14.41 4.23 -24.03
CA PHE A 3 -14.94 5.36 -23.27
C PHE A 3 -16.33 5.01 -22.74
N THR A 4 -16.39 4.26 -21.63
CA THR A 4 -17.64 3.92 -20.93
C THR A 4 -17.83 4.82 -19.72
N ARG A 5 -19.08 4.97 -19.25
CA ARG A 5 -19.35 5.71 -17.99
C ARG A 5 -18.67 5.07 -16.79
N SER A 6 -18.60 3.74 -16.75
CA SER A 6 -17.90 2.99 -15.70
C SER A 6 -16.40 3.26 -15.69
N ALA A 7 -15.75 3.28 -16.87
CA ALA A 7 -14.33 3.62 -16.97
C ALA A 7 -14.03 5.06 -16.53
N LEU A 8 -14.90 6.02 -16.85
CA LEU A 8 -14.77 7.39 -16.40
C LEU A 8 -14.92 7.49 -14.87
N GLU A 9 -15.91 6.82 -14.29
CA GLU A 9 -16.12 6.78 -12.84
C GLU A 9 -14.93 6.15 -12.12
N ALA A 10 -14.42 5.02 -12.60
CA ALA A 10 -13.23 4.35 -12.06
C ALA A 10 -11.99 5.28 -12.11
N THR A 11 -11.83 6.01 -13.21
CA THR A 11 -10.72 6.99 -13.38
C THR A 11 -10.84 8.12 -12.37
N TRP A 12 -12.00 8.71 -12.19
CA TRP A 12 -12.22 9.78 -11.20
C TRP A 12 -11.97 9.29 -9.78
N LYS A 13 -12.51 8.13 -9.40
CA LYS A 13 -12.25 7.52 -8.08
C LYS A 13 -10.75 7.32 -7.85
N TYR A 14 -10.05 6.76 -8.84
CA TYR A 14 -8.60 6.55 -8.75
C TYR A 14 -7.85 7.87 -8.57
N VAL A 15 -8.11 8.86 -9.42
CA VAL A 15 -7.41 10.15 -9.35
C VAL A 15 -7.68 10.85 -8.03
N MET A 16 -8.94 10.98 -7.61
CA MET A 16 -9.29 11.70 -6.38
C MET A 16 -8.72 11.02 -5.14
N VAL A 17 -8.98 9.72 -4.97
CA VAL A 17 -8.55 8.99 -3.77
C VAL A 17 -7.03 8.89 -3.69
N CYS A 18 -6.37 8.54 -4.80
CA CYS A 18 -4.91 8.44 -4.81
C CYS A 18 -4.21 9.79 -4.67
N THR A 19 -4.78 10.88 -5.20
CA THR A 19 -4.20 12.23 -5.00
C THR A 19 -4.26 12.64 -3.54
N VAL A 20 -5.38 12.43 -2.85
CA VAL A 20 -5.48 12.68 -1.41
C VAL A 20 -4.45 11.82 -0.65
N GLY A 21 -4.33 10.53 -0.99
CA GLY A 21 -3.34 9.66 -0.38
C GLY A 21 -1.90 10.16 -0.58
N ILE A 22 -1.54 10.58 -1.79
CA ILE A 22 -0.20 11.12 -2.08
C ILE A 22 0.05 12.42 -1.29
N CYS A 23 -0.94 13.31 -1.21
CA CYS A 23 -0.83 14.54 -0.41
C CYS A 23 -0.61 14.24 1.08
N LEU A 24 -1.31 13.24 1.64
CA LEU A 24 -1.09 12.81 3.02
C LEU A 24 0.31 12.21 3.22
N ALA A 25 0.77 11.36 2.31
CA ALA A 25 2.12 10.80 2.37
C ALA A 25 3.19 11.92 2.30
N LEU A 26 3.00 12.90 1.43
CA LEU A 26 3.88 14.06 1.32
C LEU A 26 3.88 14.87 2.60
N LEU A 27 2.70 15.18 3.17
CA LEU A 27 2.56 15.89 4.44
C LEU A 27 3.31 15.14 5.56
N GLY A 28 3.13 13.83 5.66
CA GLY A 28 3.85 13.00 6.63
C GLY A 28 5.36 13.07 6.44
N THR A 29 5.83 13.02 5.20
CA THR A 29 7.25 13.16 4.88
C THR A 29 7.78 14.54 5.26
N MET A 30 7.01 15.60 5.05
CA MET A 30 7.39 16.96 5.45
C MET A 30 7.45 17.12 6.97
N ILE A 31 6.53 16.50 7.72
CA ILE A 31 6.57 16.49 9.19
C ILE A 31 7.80 15.74 9.69
N LEU A 32 8.12 14.59 9.08
CA LEU A 32 9.31 13.82 9.42
C LEU A 32 10.59 14.61 9.14
N TYR A 33 10.64 15.30 8.00
CA TYR A 33 11.73 16.22 7.65
C TYR A 33 11.87 17.36 8.67
N TYR A 34 10.77 17.96 9.09
CA TYR A 34 10.78 18.99 10.14
C TYR A 34 11.30 18.42 11.48
N ALA A 35 10.85 17.24 11.88
CA ALA A 35 11.34 16.56 13.07
C ALA A 35 12.86 16.31 13.00
N GLN A 36 13.37 15.96 11.83
CA GLN A 36 14.79 15.77 11.57
C GLN A 36 15.57 17.08 11.70
N ILE A 37 15.15 18.15 11.03
CA ILE A 37 15.87 19.44 11.09
C ILE A 37 15.91 19.98 12.52
N SER A 38 14.81 19.88 13.24
CA SER A 38 14.72 20.38 14.60
C SER A 38 15.64 19.65 15.61
N ALA A 39 15.93 18.37 15.35
CA ALA A 39 16.78 17.55 16.21
C ALA A 39 18.26 17.50 15.78
N LEU A 40 18.53 17.49 14.47
CA LEU A 40 19.81 17.08 13.89
C LEU A 40 20.43 18.13 12.94
N GLY A 41 19.70 19.23 12.66
CA GLY A 41 20.14 20.24 11.68
C GLY A 41 19.86 19.84 10.21
N ALA A 42 20.13 20.76 9.30
CA ALA A 42 19.74 20.65 7.88
C ALA A 42 20.80 19.98 6.97
N GLU A 43 22.02 19.75 7.46
CA GLU A 43 23.16 19.38 6.60
C GLU A 43 22.98 18.05 5.82
N LYS A 44 22.24 17.10 6.35
CA LYS A 44 21.98 15.79 5.72
C LYS A 44 20.48 15.49 5.64
N ALA A 45 19.68 16.52 5.60
CA ALA A 45 18.23 16.41 5.53
C ALA A 45 17.81 15.57 4.32
N LEU A 46 16.84 14.67 4.51
CA LEU A 46 16.33 13.69 3.52
C LEU A 46 17.27 12.53 3.18
N SER A 47 18.43 12.39 3.79
CA SER A 47 19.21 11.17 3.65
C SER A 47 18.58 10.06 4.49
N TRP A 48 18.00 9.04 3.81
CA TRP A 48 17.37 7.92 4.48
C TRP A 48 18.35 7.15 5.39
N LEU A 49 19.59 6.94 4.92
CA LEU A 49 20.62 6.24 5.69
C LEU A 49 20.95 7.00 6.99
N TRP A 50 21.22 8.30 6.86
CA TRP A 50 21.55 9.14 8.00
C TRP A 50 20.37 9.25 8.98
N LEU A 51 19.15 9.35 8.47
CA LEU A 51 17.93 9.38 9.29
C LEU A 51 17.74 8.07 10.07
N THR A 52 18.05 6.93 9.47
CA THR A 52 17.98 5.62 10.13
C THR A 52 18.99 5.48 11.27
N GLU A 53 20.21 6.01 11.07
CA GLU A 53 21.29 5.96 12.07
C GLU A 53 21.02 6.87 13.29
N HIS A 54 20.25 7.94 13.12
CA HIS A 54 19.99 8.94 14.15
C HIS A 54 18.52 9.04 14.57
N ALA A 55 17.71 8.06 14.20
CA ALA A 55 16.27 8.07 14.42
C ALA A 55 15.88 8.22 15.91
N GLU A 56 16.68 7.69 16.83
CA GLU A 56 16.44 7.77 18.27
C GLU A 56 16.40 9.21 18.83
N LEU A 57 17.03 10.14 18.11
CA LEU A 57 17.11 11.56 18.52
C LEU A 57 15.86 12.36 18.08
N LEU A 58 14.98 11.78 17.28
CA LEU A 58 13.78 12.45 16.79
C LEU A 58 12.73 12.64 17.88
N ASN A 59 11.91 13.68 17.76
CA ASN A 59 10.79 13.88 18.67
C ASN A 59 9.71 12.81 18.48
N PRO A 60 9.38 11.98 19.49
CA PRO A 60 8.47 10.86 19.36
C PRO A 60 7.05 11.26 18.90
N SER A 61 6.52 12.39 19.38
CA SER A 61 5.18 12.85 19.03
C SER A 61 5.09 13.28 17.58
N LEU A 62 6.08 14.03 17.08
CA LEU A 62 6.14 14.44 15.68
C LEU A 62 6.36 13.23 14.76
N THR A 63 7.21 12.29 15.17
CA THR A 63 7.50 11.07 14.40
C THR A 63 6.27 10.16 14.32
N LYS A 64 5.50 10.01 15.41
CA LYS A 64 4.20 9.30 15.40
C LYS A 64 3.21 9.94 14.43
N LEU A 65 3.07 11.26 14.51
CA LEU A 65 2.16 12.01 13.63
C LEU A 65 2.57 11.87 12.16
N ALA A 66 3.86 12.05 11.87
CA ALA A 66 4.43 11.86 10.54
C ALA A 66 4.13 10.47 9.99
N PHE A 67 4.38 9.44 10.81
CA PHE A 67 4.14 8.05 10.41
C PHE A 67 2.66 7.75 10.15
N LEU A 68 1.74 8.28 10.92
CA LEU A 68 0.30 8.14 10.66
C LEU A 68 -0.08 8.67 9.28
N PHE A 69 0.38 9.86 8.90
CA PHE A 69 0.13 10.42 7.58
C PHE A 69 0.80 9.61 6.46
N ILE A 70 2.03 9.16 6.67
CA ILE A 70 2.75 8.28 5.73
C ILE A 70 2.00 6.95 5.57
N PHE A 71 1.58 6.33 6.68
CA PHE A 71 0.88 5.05 6.69
C PHE A 71 -0.48 5.12 5.97
N ILE A 72 -1.29 6.14 6.26
CA ILE A 72 -2.57 6.36 5.60
C ILE A 72 -2.35 6.69 4.11
N GLY A 73 -1.38 7.53 3.81
CA GLY A 73 -1.08 7.95 2.44
C GLY A 73 -0.62 6.80 1.54
N TYR A 74 0.37 6.03 1.95
CA TYR A 74 0.79 4.84 1.22
C TYR A 74 -0.24 3.72 1.31
N GLY A 75 -0.94 3.58 2.43
CA GLY A 75 -2.05 2.65 2.59
C GLY A 75 -3.17 2.88 1.57
N THR A 76 -3.47 4.14 1.27
CA THR A 76 -4.39 4.52 0.19
C THR A 76 -3.86 4.04 -1.16
N LYS A 77 -2.57 4.23 -1.43
CA LYS A 77 -1.94 3.81 -2.69
C LYS A 77 -1.85 2.29 -2.84
N ILE A 78 -1.62 1.58 -1.74
CA ILE A 78 -1.61 0.11 -1.66
C ILE A 78 -3.04 -0.44 -1.86
N GLY A 79 -4.06 0.29 -1.42
CA GLY A 79 -5.47 -0.13 -1.45
C GLY A 79 -5.90 -0.85 -0.18
N MET A 80 -5.36 -0.46 0.99
CA MET A 80 -5.83 -0.95 2.29
C MET A 80 -7.21 -0.39 2.65
N ALA A 81 -8.05 -1.18 3.31
CA ALA A 81 -9.29 -0.68 3.86
C ALA A 81 -9.03 0.32 5.02
N PRO A 82 -9.81 1.42 5.11
CA PRO A 82 -11.01 1.75 4.33
C PRO A 82 -10.73 2.48 3.00
N MET A 83 -9.49 2.83 2.65
CA MET A 83 -9.13 3.64 1.49
C MET A 83 -9.04 2.85 0.17
N HIS A 84 -9.61 1.66 0.11
CA HIS A 84 -9.50 0.68 -0.99
C HIS A 84 -10.46 0.91 -2.16
N THR A 85 -11.46 1.78 -2.02
CA THR A 85 -12.64 1.87 -2.92
C THR A 85 -12.31 2.11 -4.39
N TRP A 86 -11.15 2.69 -4.68
CA TRP A 86 -10.67 2.92 -6.04
C TRP A 86 -10.14 1.66 -6.73
N LEU A 87 -9.61 0.70 -5.94
CA LEU A 87 -8.81 -0.41 -6.45
C LEU A 87 -9.63 -1.41 -7.28
N PRO A 88 -10.79 -1.93 -6.81
CA PRO A 88 -11.59 -2.88 -7.59
C PRO A 88 -12.10 -2.29 -8.90
N ASP A 89 -12.53 -1.02 -8.88
CA ASP A 89 -13.04 -0.33 -10.05
C ASP A 89 -11.93 -0.04 -11.07
N ALA A 90 -10.77 0.46 -10.59
CA ALA A 90 -9.63 0.73 -11.47
C ALA A 90 -9.08 -0.54 -12.13
N TYR A 91 -8.99 -1.66 -11.38
CA TYR A 91 -8.43 -2.90 -11.92
C TYR A 91 -9.40 -3.62 -12.88
N SER A 92 -10.71 -3.51 -12.67
CA SER A 92 -11.70 -4.11 -13.56
C SER A 92 -11.81 -3.35 -14.88
N GLU A 93 -11.79 -2.02 -14.86
CA GLU A 93 -11.98 -1.18 -16.04
C GLU A 93 -10.68 -0.95 -16.86
N ALA A 94 -9.52 -0.96 -16.24
CA ALA A 94 -8.25 -0.77 -16.93
C ALA A 94 -7.94 -1.91 -17.91
N PRO A 95 -7.15 -1.67 -18.98
CA PRO A 95 -6.61 -2.76 -19.80
C PRO A 95 -5.87 -3.79 -18.93
N SER A 96 -6.00 -5.08 -19.25
CA SER A 96 -5.53 -6.17 -18.38
C SER A 96 -4.04 -6.12 -18.07
N LEU A 97 -3.22 -5.70 -19.04
CA LEU A 97 -1.80 -5.46 -18.83
C LEU A 97 -1.56 -4.36 -17.78
N THR A 98 -2.32 -3.27 -17.86
CA THR A 98 -2.26 -2.17 -16.89
C THR A 98 -2.71 -2.63 -15.50
N SER A 99 -3.79 -3.41 -15.42
CA SER A 99 -4.26 -3.98 -14.13
C SER A 99 -3.21 -4.89 -13.51
N GLY A 100 -2.50 -5.70 -14.32
CA GLY A 100 -1.39 -6.53 -13.87
C GLY A 100 -0.22 -5.71 -13.32
N LEU A 101 0.15 -4.62 -13.99
CA LEU A 101 1.21 -3.69 -13.51
C LEU A 101 0.80 -2.95 -12.24
N LEU A 102 -0.45 -2.50 -12.15
CA LEU A 102 -0.97 -1.83 -10.96
C LEU A 102 -0.98 -2.77 -9.74
N SER A 103 -1.43 -4.02 -9.92
CA SER A 103 -1.50 -5.01 -8.86
C SER A 103 -0.11 -5.55 -8.49
N GLY A 104 0.70 -5.92 -9.47
CA GLY A 104 2.01 -6.53 -9.25
C GLY A 104 3.08 -5.52 -8.82
N ALA A 105 3.35 -4.52 -9.65
CA ALA A 105 4.47 -3.61 -9.43
C ALA A 105 4.12 -2.44 -8.51
N LEU A 106 3.03 -1.71 -8.78
CA LEU A 106 2.72 -0.49 -8.04
C LEU A 106 2.45 -0.77 -6.55
N CYS A 107 1.63 -1.79 -6.23
CA CYS A 107 1.31 -2.13 -4.84
C CYS A 107 2.55 -2.58 -4.06
N THR A 108 3.38 -3.45 -4.65
CA THR A 108 4.59 -3.94 -3.99
C THR A 108 5.61 -2.83 -3.78
N CYS A 109 5.78 -1.91 -4.73
CA CYS A 109 6.61 -0.72 -4.54
C CYS A 109 6.11 0.16 -3.38
N ALA A 110 4.81 0.36 -3.26
CA ALA A 110 4.24 1.17 -2.18
C ALA A 110 4.40 0.48 -0.80
N ILE A 111 4.24 -0.85 -0.72
CA ILE A 111 4.53 -1.63 0.51
C ILE A 111 6.02 -1.53 0.87
N TYR A 112 6.92 -1.61 -0.12
CA TYR A 112 8.35 -1.45 0.11
C TYR A 112 8.71 -0.06 0.68
N VAL A 113 8.11 1.00 0.13
CA VAL A 113 8.32 2.36 0.67
C VAL A 113 7.78 2.47 2.10
N LEU A 114 6.64 1.85 2.40
CA LEU A 114 6.10 1.79 3.77
C LEU A 114 7.08 1.08 4.71
N LEU A 115 7.63 -0.08 4.32
CA LEU A 115 8.66 -0.80 5.08
C LEU A 115 9.88 0.07 5.37
N ARG A 116 10.35 0.83 4.38
CA ARG A 116 11.48 1.73 4.57
C ARG A 116 11.21 2.83 5.59
N ASN A 117 9.99 3.37 5.61
CA ASN A 117 9.59 4.35 6.62
C ASN A 117 9.43 3.71 8.01
N ILE A 118 8.94 2.48 8.08
CA ILE A 118 8.84 1.72 9.34
C ILE A 118 10.21 1.57 9.99
N VAL A 119 11.24 1.19 9.22
CA VAL A 119 12.62 1.04 9.73
C VAL A 119 13.13 2.34 10.36
N VAL A 120 12.83 3.49 9.76
CA VAL A 120 13.21 4.81 10.30
C VAL A 120 12.46 5.14 11.60
N VAL A 121 11.19 4.77 11.69
CA VAL A 121 10.31 5.23 12.77
C VAL A 121 10.39 4.34 14.02
N ILE A 122 10.72 3.05 13.88
CA ILE A 122 10.79 2.08 14.98
C ILE A 122 11.64 2.56 16.16
N PRO A 123 12.89 3.08 15.99
CA PRO A 123 13.72 3.45 17.13
C PRO A 123 13.10 4.54 18.00
N THR A 124 12.34 5.46 17.38
CA THR A 124 11.72 6.59 18.07
C THR A 124 10.38 6.25 18.71
N VAL A 125 9.54 5.48 17.99
CA VAL A 125 8.10 5.31 18.32
C VAL A 125 7.84 3.96 19.01
N GLY A 126 8.72 3.01 18.80
CA GLY A 126 8.60 1.63 19.29
C GLY A 126 7.80 0.72 18.35
N VAL A 127 8.05 -0.58 18.48
CA VAL A 127 7.44 -1.64 17.66
C VAL A 127 5.95 -1.78 17.94
N GLU A 128 5.52 -1.64 19.19
CA GLU A 128 4.15 -1.91 19.63
C GLU A 128 3.11 -1.04 18.90
N PHE A 129 3.37 0.26 18.78
CA PHE A 129 2.48 1.18 18.07
C PHE A 129 2.35 0.80 16.59
N ILE A 130 3.46 0.51 15.93
CA ILE A 130 3.50 0.18 14.50
C ILE A 130 2.83 -1.18 14.26
N SER A 131 3.12 -2.17 15.10
CA SER A 131 2.51 -3.51 15.07
C SER A 131 0.98 -3.43 15.20
N THR A 132 0.50 -2.71 16.22
CA THR A 132 -0.94 -2.53 16.45
C THR A 132 -1.62 -1.88 15.24
N LEU A 133 -1.01 -0.82 14.68
CA LEU A 133 -1.54 -0.14 13.51
C LEU A 133 -1.59 -1.06 12.28
N CYS A 134 -0.49 -1.76 11.99
CA CYS A 134 -0.41 -2.69 10.87
C CYS A 134 -1.42 -3.84 11.02
N LEU A 135 -1.51 -4.47 12.18
CA LEU A 135 -2.42 -5.60 12.43
C LEU A 135 -3.89 -5.18 12.36
N ALA A 136 -4.25 -4.00 12.90
CA ALA A 136 -5.61 -3.48 12.84
C ALA A 136 -6.05 -3.22 11.38
N PHE A 137 -5.21 -2.54 10.58
CA PHE A 137 -5.52 -2.27 9.18
C PHE A 137 -5.47 -3.53 8.32
N ALA A 138 -4.57 -4.47 8.61
CA ALA A 138 -4.51 -5.77 7.95
C ALA A 138 -5.80 -6.57 8.18
N ALA A 139 -6.23 -6.71 9.45
CA ALA A 139 -7.46 -7.40 9.80
C ALA A 139 -8.69 -6.77 9.13
N LEU A 140 -8.80 -5.44 9.15
CA LEU A 140 -9.87 -4.72 8.46
C LEU A 140 -9.84 -4.96 6.95
N THR A 141 -8.65 -4.93 6.35
CA THR A 141 -8.48 -5.15 4.91
C THR A 141 -8.90 -6.55 4.49
N ILE A 142 -8.48 -7.58 5.24
CA ILE A 142 -8.87 -8.99 5.00
C ILE A 142 -10.37 -9.17 5.22
N ALA A 143 -10.91 -8.62 6.31
CA ALA A 143 -12.34 -8.73 6.64
C ALA A 143 -13.24 -8.12 5.55
N VAL A 144 -12.79 -7.06 4.90
CA VAL A 144 -13.50 -6.46 3.77
C VAL A 144 -13.27 -7.26 2.49
N ALA A 145 -12.03 -7.67 2.19
CA ALA A 145 -11.69 -8.29 0.92
C ALA A 145 -12.33 -9.67 0.73
N VAL A 146 -12.27 -10.54 1.75
CA VAL A 146 -12.69 -11.95 1.66
C VAL A 146 -14.15 -12.13 1.23
N PRO A 147 -15.15 -11.46 1.84
CA PRO A 147 -16.53 -11.60 1.40
C PRO A 147 -16.74 -11.15 -0.05
N PHE A 148 -16.04 -10.07 -0.45
CA PHE A 148 -16.18 -9.55 -1.81
C PHE A 148 -15.54 -10.44 -2.87
N VAL A 149 -14.43 -11.16 -2.56
CA VAL A 149 -13.85 -12.15 -3.48
C VAL A 149 -14.89 -13.22 -3.86
N VAL A 150 -15.65 -13.71 -2.88
CA VAL A 150 -16.60 -14.82 -3.08
C VAL A 150 -17.84 -14.40 -3.89
N VAL A 151 -18.27 -13.15 -3.75
CA VAL A 151 -19.53 -12.67 -4.36
C VAL A 151 -19.34 -12.11 -5.77
N GLN A 152 -18.09 -11.81 -6.19
CA GLN A 152 -17.84 -11.21 -7.49
C GLN A 152 -18.13 -12.16 -8.65
N ARG A 153 -18.77 -11.61 -9.69
CA ARG A 153 -19.03 -12.31 -10.96
C ARG A 153 -18.08 -11.89 -12.08
N ASP A 154 -17.46 -10.74 -11.95
CA ASP A 154 -16.42 -10.26 -12.86
C ASP A 154 -15.06 -10.77 -12.43
N ILE A 155 -14.34 -11.45 -13.33
CA ILE A 155 -13.06 -12.11 -13.05
C ILE A 155 -11.96 -11.10 -12.66
N LYS A 156 -11.92 -9.93 -13.34
CA LYS A 156 -10.92 -8.91 -13.03
C LYS A 156 -11.20 -8.25 -11.70
N ARG A 157 -12.46 -8.03 -11.37
CA ARG A 157 -12.88 -7.47 -10.10
C ARG A 157 -12.65 -8.46 -8.94
N MET A 158 -12.87 -9.75 -9.17
CA MET A 158 -12.51 -10.82 -8.23
C MET A 158 -10.99 -10.83 -7.98
N LEU A 159 -10.17 -10.74 -9.02
CA LEU A 159 -8.71 -10.66 -8.91
C LEU A 159 -8.25 -9.40 -8.17
N ALA A 160 -8.98 -8.29 -8.30
CA ALA A 160 -8.71 -7.05 -7.58
C ALA A 160 -8.94 -7.22 -6.06
N TYR A 161 -10.07 -7.79 -5.63
CA TYR A 161 -10.30 -8.08 -4.21
C TYR A 161 -9.34 -9.15 -3.67
N SER A 162 -8.99 -10.15 -4.47
CA SER A 162 -7.94 -11.12 -4.10
C SER A 162 -6.56 -10.43 -3.96
N SER A 163 -6.26 -9.38 -4.73
CA SER A 163 -5.04 -8.58 -4.50
C SER A 163 -5.10 -7.85 -3.17
N MET A 164 -6.26 -7.28 -2.83
CA MET A 164 -6.50 -6.60 -1.57
C MET A 164 -6.36 -7.55 -0.35
N GLU A 165 -6.86 -8.79 -0.46
CA GLU A 165 -6.66 -9.82 0.57
C GLU A 165 -5.18 -10.11 0.79
N ASN A 166 -4.42 -10.34 -0.29
CA ASN A 166 -2.97 -10.57 -0.21
C ASN A 166 -2.21 -9.37 0.36
N ILE A 167 -2.62 -8.15 0.05
CA ILE A 167 -2.09 -6.93 0.67
C ILE A 167 -2.31 -6.97 2.19
N GLY A 168 -3.51 -7.32 2.62
CA GLY A 168 -3.82 -7.49 4.05
C GLY A 168 -2.89 -8.50 4.72
N LEU A 169 -2.63 -9.65 4.09
CA LEU A 169 -1.69 -10.65 4.59
C LEU A 169 -0.26 -10.13 4.67
N MET A 170 0.22 -9.38 3.67
CA MET A 170 1.55 -8.76 3.70
C MET A 170 1.68 -7.75 4.84
N ILE A 171 0.68 -6.89 5.03
CA ILE A 171 0.67 -5.92 6.13
C ILE A 171 0.58 -6.60 7.49
N ALA A 172 -0.17 -7.71 7.62
CA ALA A 172 -0.18 -8.54 8.82
C ALA A 172 1.21 -9.13 9.12
N GLY A 173 1.87 -9.66 8.09
CA GLY A 173 3.23 -10.20 8.23
C GLY A 173 4.25 -9.15 8.67
N ILE A 174 4.10 -7.90 8.20
CA ILE A 174 4.88 -6.76 8.70
C ILE A 174 4.52 -6.49 10.16
N GLY A 175 3.23 -6.49 10.53
CA GLY A 175 2.76 -6.18 11.87
C GLY A 175 3.18 -7.18 12.94
N VAL A 176 3.43 -8.43 12.60
CA VAL A 176 3.96 -9.45 13.53
C VAL A 176 5.39 -9.16 13.98
N PHE A 177 6.17 -8.43 13.21
CA PHE A 177 7.53 -8.00 13.51
C PHE A 177 8.53 -9.11 13.90
N SER A 178 8.30 -10.35 13.49
CA SER A 178 9.31 -11.41 13.64
C SER A 178 10.21 -11.46 12.41
N GLN A 179 11.45 -11.88 12.59
CA GLN A 179 12.40 -12.04 11.48
C GLN A 179 11.84 -12.98 10.39
N LEU A 180 11.17 -14.05 10.81
CA LEU A 180 10.53 -15.00 9.91
C LEU A 180 9.34 -14.35 9.15
N SER A 181 8.49 -13.59 9.84
CA SER A 181 7.30 -12.97 9.21
C SER A 181 7.69 -11.90 8.20
N ILE A 182 8.71 -11.10 8.47
CA ILE A 182 9.21 -10.11 7.52
C ILE A 182 9.83 -10.79 6.30
N GLY A 183 10.66 -11.82 6.50
CA GLY A 183 11.21 -12.62 5.41
C GLY A 183 10.14 -13.25 4.54
N ALA A 184 9.13 -13.87 5.17
CA ALA A 184 7.98 -14.45 4.48
C ALA A 184 7.19 -13.39 3.70
N THR A 185 7.01 -12.20 4.26
CA THR A 185 6.34 -11.08 3.59
C THR A 185 7.08 -10.64 2.33
N LEU A 186 8.41 -10.52 2.38
CA LEU A 186 9.21 -10.14 1.21
C LEU A 186 9.10 -11.19 0.09
N VAL A 187 9.15 -12.47 0.43
CA VAL A 187 8.94 -13.57 -0.54
C VAL A 187 7.51 -13.52 -1.09
N HIS A 188 6.51 -13.27 -0.22
CA HIS A 188 5.12 -13.16 -0.65
C HIS A 188 4.89 -11.95 -1.58
N MET A 189 5.52 -10.81 -1.32
CA MET A 189 5.49 -9.63 -2.21
C MET A 189 6.01 -9.98 -3.61
N PHE A 190 7.13 -10.68 -3.69
CA PHE A 190 7.70 -11.11 -4.97
C PHE A 190 6.77 -12.08 -5.72
N ASN A 191 6.28 -13.11 -5.04
CA ASN A 191 5.36 -14.08 -5.61
C ASN A 191 4.05 -13.42 -6.06
N HIS A 192 3.49 -12.51 -5.25
CA HIS A 192 2.29 -11.77 -5.58
C HIS A 192 2.48 -10.94 -6.86
N ALA A 193 3.60 -10.24 -6.99
CA ALA A 193 3.88 -9.43 -8.16
C ALA A 193 3.86 -10.27 -9.46
N LEU A 194 4.50 -11.43 -9.45
CA LEU A 194 4.56 -12.33 -10.60
C LEU A 194 3.19 -12.95 -10.90
N ILE A 195 2.56 -13.54 -9.89
CA ILE A 195 1.29 -14.27 -10.05
C ILE A 195 0.19 -13.32 -10.50
N LYS A 196 0.04 -12.15 -9.89
CA LYS A 196 -1.01 -11.20 -10.25
C LYS A 196 -0.85 -10.64 -11.64
N PHE A 197 0.38 -10.38 -12.07
CA PHE A 197 0.64 -9.95 -13.44
C PHE A 197 0.12 -10.99 -14.45
N VAL A 198 0.48 -12.27 -14.25
CA VAL A 198 0.06 -13.37 -15.11
C VAL A 198 -1.45 -13.59 -15.07
N LEU A 199 -2.06 -13.58 -13.87
CA LEU A 199 -3.51 -13.79 -13.72
C LEU A 199 -4.34 -12.70 -14.40
N PHE A 200 -3.95 -11.42 -14.28
CA PHE A 200 -4.64 -10.33 -14.98
C PHE A 200 -4.44 -10.41 -16.48
N TYR A 201 -3.28 -10.86 -16.95
CA TYR A 201 -3.04 -11.09 -18.38
C TYR A 201 -3.96 -12.19 -18.91
N ILE A 202 -4.01 -13.35 -18.26
CA ILE A 202 -4.89 -14.48 -18.64
C ILE A 202 -6.37 -14.07 -18.57
N ALA A 203 -6.79 -13.37 -17.51
CA ALA A 203 -8.16 -12.87 -17.39
C ALA A 203 -8.52 -11.95 -18.56
N GLY A 204 -7.58 -11.15 -19.03
CA GLY A 204 -7.76 -10.30 -20.20
C GLY A 204 -7.96 -11.07 -21.48
N THR A 205 -7.19 -12.13 -21.71
CA THR A 205 -7.33 -13.02 -22.88
C THR A 205 -8.70 -13.71 -22.88
N ILE A 206 -9.10 -14.24 -21.72
CA ILE A 206 -10.42 -14.88 -21.56
C ILE A 206 -11.56 -13.89 -21.89
N VAL A 207 -11.50 -12.69 -21.33
CA VAL A 207 -12.54 -11.67 -21.58
C VAL A 207 -12.59 -11.25 -23.05
N GLN A 208 -11.45 -11.21 -23.76
CA GLN A 208 -11.41 -10.88 -25.18
C GLN A 208 -11.94 -11.99 -26.08
N GLU A 209 -11.81 -13.23 -25.68
CA GLU A 209 -12.23 -14.39 -26.48
C GLU A 209 -13.73 -14.72 -26.32
N TYR A 210 -14.32 -14.40 -25.17
CA TYR A 210 -15.70 -14.73 -24.84
C TYR A 210 -16.67 -13.52 -24.80
N GLN A 211 -16.24 -12.31 -25.12
CA GLN A 211 -17.06 -11.10 -25.32
C GLN A 211 -16.95 -10.55 -26.74
#